data_9fc354eca5c64d54035a0de67ba9f5cd
#
_entry.id   9fc354eca5c64d54035a0de67ba9f5cd
#
_cell.length_a   1.000
_cell.length_b   1.000
_cell.length_c   1.000
_cell.angle_alpha   90.00
_cell.angle_beta   90.00
_cell.angle_gamma   90.00
#
_symmetry.space_group_name_H-M   'P 1'
#
loop_
_entity.id
_entity.type
_entity.pdbx_description
1 polymer ?
#
loop_
_entity_poly.entity_id
_entity_poly.type
_entity_poly.pdbx_seq_one_letter_code
_entity_poly.pdbx_strand_id
1 'polypeptide(L)'
;MWIILTLLAVFFQIFRNLEQKNLSKKVDAITSSWARFIMPFPIAIILVLLTFQNYNFVFFKYILTNAFFQMLGSIFLIKAMQSKNFSIAVALGKTETIQALIIGYFFYNLKILPFKILLLILSFIGIILMSDFKFNNRQEFIDSIKNPKNFYGILCGSCFAITAFNLKNATQVLMNENYHNFLASIIVLLWTIFFQNIFFILIKIKEKSLISSINSLWHAQNRKSFFIASIFSFIGSFFWYSAYSFGEVLSVKILAQIEIIIAILISIYYFDEKHNLKNLIGIFITLFSIITILSL
;
A
#
# COMPACT_ATOMS: atom_id res chain seq x y z
N MET A 1 -6.19 -19.44 5.93
CA MET A 1 -4.79 -19.00 5.79
C MET A 1 -4.69 -17.53 5.39
N TRP A 2 -5.28 -17.10 4.25
CA TRP A 2 -5.18 -15.71 3.77
C TRP A 2 -5.66 -14.64 4.78
N ILE A 3 -6.67 -14.92 5.60
CA ILE A 3 -7.18 -14.00 6.66
C ILE A 3 -6.07 -13.66 7.65
N ILE A 4 -5.42 -14.67 8.23
CA ILE A 4 -4.33 -14.48 9.22
C ILE A 4 -3.18 -13.70 8.59
N LEU A 5 -2.78 -14.06 7.36
CA LEU A 5 -1.71 -13.39 6.64
C LEU A 5 -2.05 -11.91 6.37
N THR A 6 -3.31 -11.60 6.04
CA THR A 6 -3.78 -10.23 5.84
C THR A 6 -3.72 -9.42 7.15
N LEU A 7 -4.16 -10.00 8.27
CA LEU A 7 -4.10 -9.32 9.57
C LEU A 7 -2.66 -9.04 10.01
N LEU A 8 -1.75 -10.00 9.82
CA LEU A 8 -0.32 -9.79 10.07
C LEU A 8 0.26 -8.73 9.14
N ALA A 9 -0.10 -8.75 7.86
CA ALA A 9 0.32 -7.74 6.90
C ALA A 9 -0.12 -6.33 7.32
N VAL A 10 -1.38 -6.17 7.73
CA VAL A 10 -1.94 -4.90 8.23
C VAL A 10 -1.19 -4.44 9.47
N PHE A 11 -0.94 -5.33 10.43
CA PHE A 11 -0.21 -5.01 11.64
C PHE A 11 1.19 -4.43 11.33
N PHE A 12 2.00 -5.12 10.56
CA PHE A 12 3.33 -4.63 10.20
C PHE A 12 3.27 -3.37 9.32
N GLN A 13 2.28 -3.28 8.44
CA GLN A 13 2.09 -2.12 7.57
C GLN A 13 1.81 -0.85 8.36
N ILE A 14 0.96 -0.89 9.38
CA ILE A 14 0.58 0.32 10.12
C ILE A 14 1.78 0.88 10.91
N PHE A 15 2.58 0.03 11.54
CA PHE A 15 3.81 0.47 12.22
C PHE A 15 4.86 0.99 11.23
N ARG A 16 5.00 0.35 10.07
CA ARG A 16 5.82 0.90 8.99
C ARG A 16 5.33 2.30 8.57
N ASN A 17 4.02 2.47 8.37
CA ASN A 17 3.44 3.75 7.95
C ASN A 17 3.69 4.84 9.02
N LEU A 18 3.59 4.50 10.31
CA LEU A 18 3.91 5.38 11.42
C LEU A 18 5.37 5.86 11.34
N GLU A 19 6.31 4.94 11.21
CA GLU A 19 7.73 5.29 11.16
C GLU A 19 8.11 6.02 9.87
N GLN A 20 7.45 5.71 8.74
CA GLN A 20 7.61 6.47 7.50
C GLN A 20 7.08 7.90 7.63
N LYS A 21 5.95 8.12 8.34
CA LYS A 21 5.46 9.48 8.64
C LYS A 21 6.47 10.23 9.49
N ASN A 22 7.02 9.61 10.54
CA ASN A 22 8.07 10.22 11.38
C ASN A 22 9.31 10.59 10.56
N LEU A 23 9.77 9.67 9.71
CA LEU A 23 10.92 9.90 8.84
C LEU A 23 10.65 11.02 7.83
N SER A 24 9.46 11.07 7.25
CA SER A 24 9.07 12.07 6.25
C SER A 24 8.99 13.51 6.77
N LYS A 25 9.04 13.71 8.10
CA LYS A 25 9.19 15.04 8.71
C LYS A 25 10.62 15.58 8.60
N LYS A 26 11.60 14.71 8.30
CA LYS A 26 13.04 15.02 8.33
C LYS A 26 13.72 14.83 6.97
N VAL A 27 13.14 14.02 6.11
CA VAL A 27 13.63 13.75 4.74
C VAL A 27 12.49 13.91 3.73
N ASP A 28 12.82 14.08 2.45
CA ASP A 28 11.82 14.18 1.38
C ASP A 28 11.00 12.90 1.22
N ALA A 29 9.83 13.02 0.57
CA ALA A 29 8.88 11.92 0.42
C ALA A 29 9.46 10.74 -0.36
N ILE A 30 10.31 10.98 -1.35
CA ILE A 30 10.94 9.93 -2.16
C ILE A 30 11.94 9.15 -1.31
N THR A 31 12.80 9.85 -0.56
CA THR A 31 13.77 9.22 0.36
C THR A 31 13.09 8.44 1.47
N SER A 32 12.02 8.99 2.08
CA SER A 32 11.23 8.28 3.08
C SER A 32 10.54 7.02 2.51
N SER A 33 10.07 7.09 1.26
CA SER A 33 9.49 5.92 0.58
C SER A 33 10.54 4.86 0.25
N TRP A 34 11.74 5.29 -0.17
CA TRP A 34 12.84 4.39 -0.51
C TRP A 34 13.38 3.64 0.70
N ALA A 35 13.39 4.27 1.89
CA ALA A 35 13.87 3.69 3.13
C ALA A 35 13.34 2.27 3.40
N ARG A 36 12.11 1.97 2.99
CA ARG A 36 11.48 0.65 3.20
C ARG A 36 12.09 -0.50 2.40
N PHE A 37 12.85 -0.21 1.35
CA PHE A 37 13.36 -1.21 0.40
C PHE A 37 14.89 -1.38 0.46
N ILE A 38 15.60 -0.48 1.14
CA ILE A 38 17.08 -0.47 1.14
C ILE A 38 17.65 -1.66 1.90
N MET A 39 17.15 -1.96 3.11
CA MET A 39 17.71 -3.03 3.94
C MET A 39 17.59 -4.43 3.32
N PRO A 40 16.44 -4.81 2.71
CA PRO A 40 16.32 -6.12 2.05
C PRO A 40 16.98 -6.16 0.66
N PHE A 41 17.50 -5.05 0.13
CA PHE A 41 18.08 -5.00 -1.22
C PHE A 41 19.27 -5.92 -1.44
N PRO A 42 20.24 -6.06 -0.51
CA PRO A 42 21.35 -7.02 -0.69
C PRO A 42 20.86 -8.47 -0.87
N ILE A 43 19.84 -8.87 -0.10
CA ILE A 43 19.23 -10.21 -0.23
C ILE A 43 18.55 -10.36 -1.61
N ALA A 44 17.87 -9.31 -2.06
CA ALA A 44 17.24 -9.29 -3.37
C ALA A 44 18.26 -9.43 -4.51
N ILE A 45 19.42 -8.76 -4.42
CA ILE A 45 20.51 -8.90 -5.41
C ILE A 45 20.98 -10.35 -5.49
N ILE A 46 21.26 -10.98 -4.34
CA ILE A 46 21.72 -12.37 -4.29
C ILE A 46 20.70 -13.30 -4.96
N LEU A 47 19.41 -13.18 -4.62
CA LEU A 47 18.37 -14.01 -5.23
C LEU A 47 18.32 -13.79 -6.76
N VAL A 48 18.35 -12.53 -7.21
CA VAL A 48 18.30 -12.20 -8.64
C VAL A 48 19.47 -12.84 -9.38
N LEU A 49 20.69 -12.74 -8.87
CA LEU A 49 21.88 -13.34 -9.48
C LEU A 49 21.77 -14.87 -9.59
N LEU A 50 21.15 -15.52 -8.60
CA LEU A 50 20.99 -16.98 -8.58
C LEU A 50 19.83 -17.46 -9.46
N THR A 51 18.84 -16.63 -9.74
CA THR A 51 17.57 -17.10 -10.37
C THR A 51 17.22 -16.40 -11.68
N PHE A 52 18.04 -15.47 -12.18
CA PHE A 52 17.72 -14.64 -13.34
C PHE A 52 17.33 -15.43 -14.61
N GLN A 53 17.94 -16.57 -14.85
CA GLN A 53 17.70 -17.39 -16.05
C GLN A 53 16.45 -18.27 -15.95
N ASN A 54 15.80 -18.32 -14.79
CA ASN A 54 14.75 -19.32 -14.51
C ASN A 54 13.33 -18.82 -14.86
N TYR A 55 13.17 -17.54 -15.26
CA TYR A 55 11.84 -16.96 -15.40
C TYR A 55 11.56 -16.45 -16.81
N ASN A 56 10.29 -16.58 -17.22
CA ASN A 56 9.83 -16.16 -18.53
C ASN A 56 9.48 -14.65 -18.59
N PHE A 57 9.25 -14.15 -19.82
CA PHE A 57 8.90 -12.75 -20.06
C PHE A 57 7.61 -12.32 -19.34
N VAL A 58 6.63 -13.20 -19.21
CA VAL A 58 5.34 -12.92 -18.56
C VAL A 58 5.54 -12.60 -17.08
N PHE A 59 6.41 -13.35 -16.38
CA PHE A 59 6.79 -13.09 -15.01
C PHE A 59 7.39 -11.67 -14.85
N PHE A 60 8.37 -11.34 -15.70
CA PHE A 60 9.02 -10.02 -15.64
C PHE A 60 8.06 -8.87 -15.93
N LYS A 61 7.12 -9.04 -16.85
CA LYS A 61 6.07 -8.04 -17.11
C LYS A 61 5.30 -7.71 -15.84
N TYR A 62 4.85 -8.72 -15.08
CA TYR A 62 4.11 -8.50 -13.84
C TYR A 62 4.99 -7.90 -12.74
N ILE A 63 6.24 -8.36 -12.60
CA ILE A 63 7.17 -7.83 -11.60
C ILE A 63 7.51 -6.35 -11.85
N LEU A 64 7.86 -5.99 -13.06
CA LEU A 64 8.19 -4.59 -13.41
C LEU A 64 7.01 -3.67 -13.17
N THR A 65 5.81 -4.07 -13.63
CA THR A 65 4.59 -3.29 -13.40
C THR A 65 4.29 -3.18 -11.90
N ASN A 66 4.42 -4.27 -11.15
CA ASN A 66 4.25 -4.29 -9.70
C ASN A 66 5.24 -3.35 -9.00
N ALA A 67 6.52 -3.46 -9.32
CA ALA A 67 7.59 -2.64 -8.72
C ALA A 67 7.38 -1.14 -8.98
N PHE A 68 7.02 -0.79 -10.21
CA PHE A 68 6.78 0.59 -10.61
C PHE A 68 5.58 1.20 -9.88
N PHE A 69 4.41 0.56 -9.94
CA PHE A 69 3.21 1.09 -9.29
C PHE A 69 3.30 1.04 -7.77
N GLN A 70 3.96 0.04 -7.18
CA GLN A 70 4.16 0.00 -5.73
C GLN A 70 5.12 1.11 -5.25
N MET A 71 6.15 1.43 -6.03
CA MET A 71 7.02 2.58 -5.78
C MET A 71 6.20 3.89 -5.80
N LEU A 72 5.45 4.14 -6.87
CA LEU A 72 4.61 5.33 -6.98
C LEU A 72 3.58 5.42 -5.86
N GLY A 73 2.89 4.31 -5.56
CA GLY A 73 1.90 4.24 -4.48
C GLY A 73 2.52 4.59 -3.13
N SER A 74 3.74 4.12 -2.84
CA SER A 74 4.43 4.47 -1.59
C SER A 74 4.84 5.95 -1.53
N ILE A 75 5.29 6.54 -2.63
CA ILE A 75 5.60 7.98 -2.71
C ILE A 75 4.33 8.81 -2.48
N PHE A 76 3.22 8.46 -3.14
CA PHE A 76 1.96 9.17 -2.97
C PHE A 76 1.38 9.03 -1.56
N LEU A 77 1.51 7.86 -0.93
CA LEU A 77 1.12 7.66 0.45
C LEU A 77 1.88 8.61 1.40
N ILE A 78 3.20 8.69 1.26
CA ILE A 78 4.00 9.59 2.08
C ILE A 78 3.64 11.06 1.82
N LYS A 79 3.45 11.48 0.57
CA LYS A 79 2.99 12.84 0.23
C LYS A 79 1.62 13.14 0.85
N ALA A 80 0.70 12.17 0.86
CA ALA A 80 -0.58 12.32 1.54
C ALA A 80 -0.40 12.48 3.05
N MET A 81 0.47 11.67 3.68
CA MET A 81 0.76 11.75 5.12
C MET A 81 1.46 13.04 5.54
N GLN A 82 2.29 13.65 4.66
CA GLN A 82 2.90 14.96 4.91
C GLN A 82 1.90 16.09 4.89
N SER A 83 0.82 15.97 4.13
CA SER A 83 -0.17 17.02 3.88
C SER A 83 -1.46 16.88 4.69
N LYS A 84 -1.70 15.71 5.32
CA LYS A 84 -2.93 15.34 6.03
C LYS A 84 -2.62 14.70 7.38
N ASN A 85 -3.67 14.57 8.20
CA ASN A 85 -3.66 13.71 9.37
C ASN A 85 -3.35 12.27 8.95
N PHE A 86 -2.66 11.53 9.83
CA PHE A 86 -2.22 10.17 9.54
C PHE A 86 -3.37 9.27 9.13
N SER A 87 -4.45 9.25 9.91
CA SER A 87 -5.62 8.43 9.65
C SER A 87 -6.34 8.78 8.34
N ILE A 88 -6.44 10.08 8.02
CA ILE A 88 -7.07 10.53 6.77
C ILE A 88 -6.24 10.10 5.57
N ALA A 89 -4.91 10.20 5.63
CA ALA A 89 -4.03 9.76 4.56
C ALA A 89 -4.14 8.25 4.33
N VAL A 90 -4.17 7.45 5.41
CA VAL A 90 -4.35 5.99 5.33
C VAL A 90 -5.73 5.66 4.78
N ALA A 91 -6.80 6.32 5.26
CA ALA A 91 -8.17 6.08 4.79
C ALA A 91 -8.33 6.40 3.29
N LEU A 92 -7.77 7.51 2.81
CA LEU A 92 -7.80 7.84 1.38
C LEU A 92 -7.03 6.81 0.54
N GLY A 93 -5.93 6.26 1.06
CA GLY A 93 -5.24 5.12 0.44
C GLY A 93 -6.15 3.90 0.28
N LYS A 94 -7.08 3.67 1.21
CA LYS A 94 -8.03 2.52 1.16
C LYS A 94 -9.15 2.67 0.12
N THR A 95 -9.24 3.79 -0.58
CA THR A 95 -10.02 3.87 -1.82
C THR A 95 -9.55 2.84 -2.86
N GLU A 96 -8.35 2.26 -2.67
CA GLU A 96 -7.80 1.15 -3.44
C GLU A 96 -8.78 -0.03 -3.59
N THR A 97 -9.64 -0.28 -2.60
CA THR A 97 -10.57 -1.41 -2.63
C THR A 97 -11.64 -1.23 -3.71
N ILE A 98 -12.23 -0.04 -3.83
CA ILE A 98 -13.18 0.27 -4.92
C ILE A 98 -12.48 0.32 -6.27
N GLN A 99 -11.28 0.89 -6.31
CA GLN A 99 -10.50 0.94 -7.54
C GLN A 99 -10.09 -0.47 -7.99
N ALA A 100 -9.75 -1.38 -7.05
CA ALA A 100 -9.50 -2.77 -7.34
C ALA A 100 -10.76 -3.49 -7.85
N LEU A 101 -11.95 -3.16 -7.33
CA LEU A 101 -13.20 -3.68 -7.86
C LEU A 101 -13.41 -3.26 -9.32
N ILE A 102 -13.23 -1.98 -9.64
CA ILE A 102 -13.37 -1.44 -10.99
C ILE A 102 -12.35 -2.10 -11.93
N ILE A 103 -11.08 -2.12 -11.55
CA ILE A 103 -10.01 -2.76 -12.32
C ILE A 103 -10.27 -4.25 -12.51
N GLY A 104 -10.68 -4.94 -11.44
CA GLY A 104 -11.01 -6.36 -11.46
C GLY A 104 -12.18 -6.69 -12.41
N TYR A 105 -13.21 -5.87 -12.41
CA TYR A 105 -14.37 -6.04 -13.31
C TYR A 105 -13.98 -5.84 -14.78
N PHE A 106 -13.31 -4.73 -15.12
CA PHE A 106 -13.02 -4.40 -16.51
C PHE A 106 -11.83 -5.17 -17.11
N PHE A 107 -10.81 -5.51 -16.34
CA PHE A 107 -9.56 -6.09 -16.86
C PHE A 107 -9.34 -7.55 -16.47
N TYR A 108 -10.04 -8.04 -15.46
CA TYR A 108 -9.85 -9.41 -14.94
C TYR A 108 -11.14 -10.24 -14.92
N ASN A 109 -12.23 -9.74 -15.53
CA ASN A 109 -13.53 -10.41 -15.63
C ASN A 109 -14.05 -10.95 -14.28
N LEU A 110 -13.81 -10.21 -13.19
CA LEU A 110 -14.27 -10.61 -11.86
C LEU A 110 -15.80 -10.57 -11.82
N LYS A 111 -16.39 -11.72 -11.51
CA LYS A 111 -17.83 -11.80 -11.22
C LYS A 111 -18.06 -11.48 -9.74
N ILE A 112 -18.79 -10.42 -9.46
CA ILE A 112 -19.02 -9.95 -8.10
C ILE A 112 -20.53 -9.96 -7.84
N LEU A 113 -20.93 -10.49 -6.70
CA LEU A 113 -22.33 -10.46 -6.26
C LEU A 113 -22.80 -9.01 -6.08
N PRO A 114 -23.97 -8.61 -6.61
CA PRO A 114 -24.47 -7.24 -6.51
C PRO A 114 -24.51 -6.70 -5.08
N PHE A 115 -24.83 -7.54 -4.11
CA PHE A 115 -24.84 -7.18 -2.70
C PHE A 115 -23.46 -6.80 -2.16
N LYS A 116 -22.39 -7.49 -2.58
CA LYS A 116 -21.01 -7.11 -2.24
C LYS A 116 -20.62 -5.75 -2.83
N ILE A 117 -21.11 -5.42 -4.02
CA ILE A 117 -20.90 -4.09 -4.63
C ILE A 117 -21.55 -3.01 -3.78
N LEU A 118 -22.80 -3.20 -3.34
CA LEU A 118 -23.49 -2.26 -2.47
C LEU A 118 -22.72 -1.99 -1.17
N LEU A 119 -22.21 -3.03 -0.52
CA LEU A 119 -21.43 -2.90 0.71
C LEU A 119 -20.08 -2.20 0.48
N LEU A 120 -19.44 -2.43 -0.67
CA LEU A 120 -18.21 -1.71 -1.04
C LEU A 120 -18.47 -0.22 -1.28
N ILE A 121 -19.61 0.12 -1.91
CA ILE A 121 -20.03 1.52 -2.07
C ILE A 121 -20.30 2.14 -0.69
N LEU A 122 -20.95 1.43 0.21
CA LEU A 122 -21.18 1.89 1.59
C LEU A 122 -19.87 2.12 2.35
N SER A 123 -18.91 1.20 2.24
CA SER A 123 -17.56 1.38 2.79
C SER A 123 -16.86 2.61 2.22
N PHE A 124 -17.01 2.86 0.92
CA PHE A 124 -16.43 4.04 0.28
C PHE A 124 -17.06 5.35 0.76
N ILE A 125 -18.39 5.36 0.98
CA ILE A 125 -19.07 6.50 1.61
C ILE A 125 -18.48 6.75 3.00
N GLY A 126 -18.23 5.71 3.79
CA GLY A 126 -17.56 5.82 5.07
C GLY A 126 -16.18 6.47 4.97
N ILE A 127 -15.35 6.04 4.01
CA ILE A 127 -14.02 6.63 3.74
C ILE A 127 -14.12 8.11 3.36
N ILE A 128 -15.11 8.46 2.53
CA ILE A 128 -15.35 9.84 2.11
C ILE A 128 -15.77 10.72 3.31
N LEU A 129 -16.62 10.21 4.19
CA LEU A 129 -17.03 10.93 5.42
C LEU A 129 -15.84 11.20 6.36
N MET A 130 -14.84 10.32 6.35
CA MET A 130 -13.59 10.51 7.13
C MET A 130 -12.64 11.52 6.48
N SER A 131 -12.82 11.84 5.22
CA SER A 131 -11.99 12.80 4.49
C SER A 131 -12.57 14.23 4.57
N ASP A 132 -11.76 15.22 4.16
CA ASP A 132 -12.20 16.63 4.12
C ASP A 132 -12.94 16.99 2.82
N PHE A 133 -13.62 16.02 2.20
CA PHE A 133 -14.41 16.31 1.01
C PHE A 133 -15.62 17.18 1.36
N LYS A 134 -15.82 18.25 0.56
CA LYS A 134 -16.97 19.13 0.66
C LYS A 134 -17.98 18.75 -0.42
N PHE A 135 -19.24 18.58 -0.02
CA PHE A 135 -20.33 18.14 -0.88
C PHE A 135 -21.42 19.21 -1.08
N ASN A 136 -21.17 20.48 -0.66
CA ASN A 136 -22.19 21.53 -0.71
C ASN A 136 -22.66 21.82 -2.14
N ASN A 137 -21.72 21.80 -3.11
CA ASN A 137 -22.04 21.91 -4.53
C ASN A 137 -21.01 21.15 -5.39
N ARG A 138 -21.35 20.98 -6.68
CA ARG A 138 -20.50 20.23 -7.64
C ARG A 138 -19.10 20.82 -7.77
N GLN A 139 -18.97 22.14 -7.75
CA GLN A 139 -17.69 22.81 -7.90
C GLN A 139 -16.79 22.56 -6.69
N GLU A 140 -17.30 22.71 -5.49
CA GLU A 140 -16.55 22.44 -4.25
C GLU A 140 -16.13 20.98 -4.14
N PHE A 141 -16.94 20.04 -4.62
CA PHE A 141 -16.58 18.64 -4.69
C PHE A 141 -15.40 18.41 -5.64
N ILE A 142 -15.46 18.97 -6.85
CA ILE A 142 -14.36 18.87 -7.84
C ILE A 142 -13.08 19.49 -7.28
N ASP A 143 -13.17 20.66 -6.65
CA ASP A 143 -12.03 21.35 -6.06
C ASP A 143 -11.46 20.56 -4.87
N SER A 144 -12.31 19.88 -4.12
CA SER A 144 -11.87 18.97 -3.05
C SER A 144 -11.10 17.77 -3.59
N ILE A 145 -11.50 17.19 -4.73
CA ILE A 145 -10.76 16.10 -5.40
C ILE A 145 -9.44 16.62 -5.95
N LYS A 146 -9.44 17.77 -6.61
CA LYS A 146 -8.25 18.40 -7.21
C LYS A 146 -7.26 18.91 -6.16
N ASN A 147 -7.69 19.06 -4.90
CA ASN A 147 -6.78 19.45 -3.84
C ASN A 147 -5.62 18.44 -3.74
N PRO A 148 -4.35 18.88 -3.91
CA PRO A 148 -3.20 17.98 -3.88
C PRO A 148 -3.16 17.04 -2.68
N LYS A 149 -3.69 17.53 -1.55
CA LYS A 149 -3.78 16.76 -0.30
C LYS A 149 -4.66 15.52 -0.40
N ASN A 150 -5.78 15.58 -1.10
CA ASN A 150 -6.69 14.44 -1.31
C ASN A 150 -6.24 13.61 -2.52
N PHE A 151 -5.75 14.27 -3.56
CA PHE A 151 -5.35 13.67 -4.81
C PHE A 151 -4.25 12.62 -4.62
N TYR A 152 -3.22 12.91 -3.81
CA TYR A 152 -2.16 11.92 -3.51
C TYR A 152 -2.69 10.66 -2.83
N GLY A 153 -3.68 10.76 -1.94
CA GLY A 153 -4.30 9.59 -1.33
C GLY A 153 -5.05 8.71 -2.34
N ILE A 154 -5.80 9.33 -3.27
CA ILE A 154 -6.52 8.62 -4.33
C ILE A 154 -5.53 7.97 -5.31
N LEU A 155 -4.48 8.67 -5.74
CA LEU A 155 -3.44 8.11 -6.60
C LEU A 155 -2.71 6.95 -5.93
N CYS A 156 -2.46 7.04 -4.63
CA CYS A 156 -1.91 5.95 -3.84
C CYS A 156 -2.80 4.70 -3.96
N GLY A 157 -4.11 4.88 -3.78
CA GLY A 157 -5.09 3.80 -3.94
C GLY A 157 -5.06 3.16 -5.34
N SER A 158 -5.02 3.98 -6.41
CA SER A 158 -4.93 3.50 -7.81
C SER A 158 -3.68 2.64 -8.03
N CYS A 159 -2.54 3.14 -7.56
CA CYS A 159 -1.28 2.41 -7.68
C CYS A 159 -1.31 1.07 -6.94
N PHE A 160 -1.82 1.04 -5.71
CA PHE A 160 -1.89 -0.20 -4.94
C PHE A 160 -2.98 -1.16 -5.43
N ALA A 161 -4.04 -0.67 -6.07
CA ALA A 161 -5.02 -1.54 -6.73
C ALA A 161 -4.37 -2.29 -7.91
N ILE A 162 -3.66 -1.58 -8.79
CA ILE A 162 -2.91 -2.19 -9.92
C ILE A 162 -1.85 -3.17 -9.41
N THR A 163 -1.10 -2.77 -8.37
CA THR A 163 -0.07 -3.60 -7.73
C THR A 163 -0.63 -4.95 -7.28
N ALA A 164 -1.79 -4.98 -6.63
CA ALA A 164 -2.35 -6.20 -6.06
C ALA A 164 -2.64 -7.28 -7.13
N PHE A 165 -3.17 -6.88 -8.29
CA PHE A 165 -3.42 -7.81 -9.40
C PHE A 165 -2.13 -8.29 -10.04
N ASN A 166 -1.16 -7.40 -10.28
CA ASN A 166 0.12 -7.81 -10.85
C ASN A 166 0.89 -8.77 -9.92
N LEU A 167 0.83 -8.51 -8.61
CA LEU A 167 1.41 -9.39 -7.61
C LEU A 167 0.75 -10.77 -7.61
N LYS A 168 -0.59 -10.82 -7.62
CA LYS A 168 -1.34 -12.08 -7.72
C LYS A 168 -0.94 -12.86 -8.96
N ASN A 169 -0.88 -12.19 -10.11
CA ASN A 169 -0.52 -12.82 -11.37
C ASN A 169 0.94 -13.31 -11.39
N ALA A 170 1.89 -12.52 -10.86
CA ALA A 170 3.28 -12.93 -10.74
C ALA A 170 3.44 -14.18 -9.86
N THR A 171 2.73 -14.25 -8.73
CA THR A 171 2.76 -15.44 -7.86
C THR A 171 2.09 -16.64 -8.55
N GLN A 172 1.02 -16.44 -9.30
CA GLN A 172 0.35 -17.51 -10.05
C GLN A 172 1.24 -18.09 -11.15
N VAL A 173 2.04 -17.28 -11.84
CA VAL A 173 3.01 -17.78 -12.83
C VAL A 173 3.94 -18.82 -12.19
N LEU A 174 4.50 -18.53 -11.02
CA LEU A 174 5.38 -19.45 -10.31
C LEU A 174 4.62 -20.67 -9.75
N MET A 175 3.41 -20.46 -9.25
CA MET A 175 2.59 -21.56 -8.73
C MET A 175 2.22 -22.55 -9.85
N ASN A 176 2.01 -22.08 -11.07
CA ASN A 176 1.79 -22.94 -12.23
C ASN A 176 3.05 -23.75 -12.61
N GLU A 177 4.24 -23.28 -12.20
CA GLU A 177 5.52 -24.01 -12.31
C GLU A 177 5.81 -24.86 -11.05
N ASN A 178 4.78 -25.20 -10.26
CA ASN A 178 4.83 -26.03 -9.05
C ASN A 178 5.57 -25.40 -7.84
N TYR A 179 5.79 -24.09 -7.81
CA TYR A 179 6.30 -23.44 -6.63
C TYR A 179 5.23 -23.37 -5.53
N HIS A 180 5.62 -23.66 -4.28
CA HIS A 180 4.74 -23.49 -3.14
C HIS A 180 4.41 -22.00 -2.90
N ASN A 181 3.19 -21.69 -2.45
CA ASN A 181 2.69 -20.31 -2.26
C ASN A 181 3.66 -19.37 -1.52
N PHE A 182 4.26 -19.81 -0.42
CA PHE A 182 5.20 -18.99 0.33
C PHE A 182 6.51 -18.76 -0.43
N LEU A 183 6.99 -19.79 -1.12
CA LEU A 183 8.21 -19.68 -1.93
C LEU A 183 7.97 -18.75 -3.13
N ALA A 184 6.85 -18.89 -3.84
CA ALA A 184 6.45 -17.97 -4.89
C ALA A 184 6.35 -16.53 -4.38
N SER A 185 5.76 -16.32 -3.18
CA SER A 185 5.61 -15.01 -2.59
C SER A 185 6.95 -14.35 -2.25
N ILE A 186 7.91 -15.07 -1.68
CA ILE A 186 9.22 -14.50 -1.35
C ILE A 186 10.05 -14.20 -2.60
N ILE A 187 10.00 -15.05 -3.62
CA ILE A 187 10.66 -14.81 -4.90
C ILE A 187 10.10 -13.54 -5.57
N VAL A 188 8.76 -13.43 -5.70
CA VAL A 188 8.10 -12.25 -6.27
C VAL A 188 8.44 -10.99 -5.46
N LEU A 189 8.47 -11.07 -4.13
CA LEU A 189 8.84 -9.96 -3.25
C LEU A 189 10.26 -9.47 -3.50
N LEU A 190 11.25 -10.39 -3.52
CA LEU A 190 12.65 -10.02 -3.66
C LEU A 190 12.95 -9.44 -5.05
N TRP A 191 12.37 -10.01 -6.12
CA TRP A 191 12.44 -9.45 -7.46
C TRP A 191 11.81 -8.06 -7.54
N THR A 192 10.65 -7.86 -6.89
CA THR A 192 10.01 -6.54 -6.81
C THR A 192 10.90 -5.52 -6.10
N ILE A 193 11.50 -5.90 -4.95
CA ILE A 193 12.42 -5.04 -4.19
C ILE A 193 13.64 -4.68 -5.03
N PHE A 194 14.18 -5.61 -5.81
CA PHE A 194 15.29 -5.35 -6.70
C PHE A 194 14.97 -4.22 -7.69
N PHE A 195 13.88 -4.34 -8.45
CA PHE A 195 13.50 -3.31 -9.42
C PHE A 195 13.09 -1.99 -8.77
N GLN A 196 12.43 -2.03 -7.61
CA GLN A 196 12.10 -0.82 -6.86
C GLN A 196 13.35 -0.02 -6.49
N ASN A 197 14.40 -0.70 -5.99
CA ASN A 197 15.65 -0.01 -5.69
C ASN A 197 16.29 0.58 -6.94
N ILE A 198 16.28 -0.13 -8.07
CA ILE A 198 16.76 0.43 -9.34
C ILE A 198 15.99 1.72 -9.69
N PHE A 199 14.66 1.70 -9.62
CA PHE A 199 13.85 2.89 -9.93
C PHE A 199 14.15 4.06 -8.98
N PHE A 200 14.26 3.83 -7.68
CA PHE A 200 14.62 4.88 -6.72
C PHE A 200 16.04 5.41 -6.96
N ILE A 201 17.00 4.54 -7.23
CA ILE A 201 18.38 4.94 -7.54
C ILE A 201 18.40 5.83 -8.79
N LEU A 202 17.71 5.45 -9.87
CA LEU A 202 17.62 6.24 -11.10
C LEU A 202 17.01 7.64 -10.84
N ILE A 203 15.92 7.71 -10.04
CA ILE A 203 15.33 9.00 -9.67
C ILE A 203 16.35 9.84 -8.89
N LYS A 204 17.04 9.27 -7.91
CA LYS A 204 17.99 9.99 -7.05
C LYS A 204 19.28 10.40 -7.77
N ILE A 205 19.70 9.63 -8.77
CA ILE A 205 20.80 10.04 -9.67
C ILE A 205 20.37 11.26 -10.49
N LYS A 206 19.16 11.22 -11.09
CA LYS A 206 18.61 12.35 -11.88
C LYS A 206 18.48 13.63 -11.03
N GLU A 207 18.08 13.49 -9.76
CA GLU A 207 18.01 14.60 -8.80
C GLU A 207 19.39 15.03 -8.25
N LYS A 208 20.47 14.34 -8.59
CA LYS A 208 21.81 14.53 -8.02
C LYS A 208 21.85 14.46 -6.49
N SER A 209 20.94 13.68 -5.88
CA SER A 209 20.72 13.59 -4.44
C SER A 209 20.93 12.19 -3.86
N LEU A 210 21.53 11.25 -4.62
CA LEU A 210 21.67 9.84 -4.18
C LEU A 210 22.45 9.72 -2.87
N ILE A 211 23.66 10.26 -2.80
CA ILE A 211 24.54 10.15 -1.63
C ILE A 211 23.93 10.90 -0.44
N SER A 212 23.41 12.10 -0.64
CA SER A 212 22.77 12.88 0.42
C SER A 212 21.52 12.20 0.97
N SER A 213 20.72 11.54 0.14
CA SER A 213 19.57 10.75 0.56
C SER A 213 19.98 9.56 1.44
N ILE A 214 21.00 8.80 1.04
CA ILE A 214 21.52 7.68 1.83
C ILE A 214 22.05 8.19 3.17
N ASN A 215 22.91 9.23 3.15
CA ASN A 215 23.48 9.79 4.38
C ASN A 215 22.39 10.31 5.34
N SER A 216 21.31 10.92 4.80
CA SER A 216 20.21 11.41 5.62
C SER A 216 19.46 10.28 6.34
N LEU A 217 19.33 9.10 5.73
CA LEU A 217 18.73 7.93 6.36
C LEU A 217 19.61 7.34 7.48
N TRP A 218 20.94 7.32 7.26
CA TRP A 218 21.89 6.81 8.25
C TRP A 218 22.21 7.82 9.36
N HIS A 219 21.77 9.06 9.26
CA HIS A 219 21.95 10.05 10.31
C HIS A 219 21.34 9.56 11.63
N ALA A 220 22.00 9.83 12.75
CA ALA A 220 21.64 9.31 14.08
C ALA A 220 20.16 9.52 14.44
N GLN A 221 19.61 10.70 14.10
CA GLN A 221 18.20 11.05 14.38
C GLN A 221 17.17 10.28 13.53
N ASN A 222 17.57 9.70 12.39
CA ASN A 222 16.69 9.04 11.43
C ASN A 222 16.86 7.52 11.46
N ARG A 223 18.03 7.06 11.91
CA ARG A 223 18.44 5.65 11.85
C ARG A 223 17.42 4.70 12.48
N LYS A 224 16.86 5.03 13.66
CA LYS A 224 15.86 4.20 14.32
C LYS A 224 14.61 4.02 13.45
N SER A 225 14.00 5.12 12.98
CA SER A 225 12.82 5.08 12.12
C SER A 225 13.12 4.41 10.77
N PHE A 226 14.32 4.60 10.21
CA PHE A 226 14.76 3.94 8.99
C PHE A 226 14.80 2.42 9.15
N PHE A 227 15.44 1.90 10.19
CA PHE A 227 15.56 0.46 10.45
C PHE A 227 14.18 -0.17 10.68
N ILE A 228 13.36 0.43 11.56
CA ILE A 228 12.03 -0.09 11.88
C ILE A 228 11.14 -0.08 10.62
N ALA A 229 11.11 1.03 9.87
CA ALA A 229 10.33 1.11 8.64
C ALA A 229 10.74 0.07 7.61
N SER A 230 12.05 -0.19 7.45
CA SER A 230 12.57 -1.16 6.50
C SER A 230 12.24 -2.60 6.90
N ILE A 231 12.50 -2.99 8.15
CA ILE A 231 12.23 -4.34 8.65
C ILE A 231 10.72 -4.62 8.61
N PHE A 232 9.89 -3.73 9.13
CA PHE A 232 8.44 -3.91 9.13
C PHE A 232 7.85 -3.88 7.71
N SER A 233 8.48 -3.13 6.78
CA SER A 233 8.12 -3.19 5.37
C SER A 233 8.39 -4.55 4.76
N PHE A 234 9.57 -5.13 5.01
CA PHE A 234 9.92 -6.43 4.46
C PHE A 234 9.00 -7.53 4.98
N ILE A 235 8.83 -7.62 6.31
CA ILE A 235 7.96 -8.61 6.94
C ILE A 235 6.49 -8.40 6.50
N GLY A 236 6.00 -7.17 6.57
CA GLY A 236 4.63 -6.85 6.16
C GLY A 236 4.38 -7.13 4.68
N SER A 237 5.34 -6.83 3.80
CA SER A 237 5.23 -7.16 2.39
C SER A 237 5.22 -8.67 2.15
N PHE A 238 6.03 -9.45 2.87
CA PHE A 238 5.98 -10.91 2.78
C PHE A 238 4.58 -11.46 3.10
N PHE A 239 3.95 -10.96 4.17
CA PHE A 239 2.60 -11.36 4.52
C PHE A 239 1.56 -10.89 3.49
N TRP A 240 1.71 -9.69 2.91
CA TRP A 240 0.85 -9.22 1.81
C TRP A 240 0.95 -10.13 0.59
N TYR A 241 2.18 -10.43 0.14
CA TYR A 241 2.42 -11.28 -1.01
C TYR A 241 1.87 -12.69 -0.78
N SER A 242 2.09 -13.24 0.42
CA SER A 242 1.51 -14.52 0.80
C SER A 242 -0.02 -14.46 0.91
N ALA A 243 -0.60 -13.41 1.46
CA ALA A 243 -2.07 -13.28 1.51
C ALA A 243 -2.70 -13.31 0.12
N TYR A 244 -2.11 -12.62 -0.86
CA TYR A 244 -2.59 -12.65 -2.24
C TYR A 244 -2.33 -13.99 -2.94
N SER A 245 -1.29 -14.75 -2.60
CA SER A 245 -1.09 -16.08 -3.17
C SER A 245 -2.17 -17.06 -2.74
N PHE A 246 -2.65 -16.96 -1.49
CA PHE A 246 -3.69 -17.83 -0.93
C PHE A 246 -5.13 -17.33 -1.11
N GLY A 247 -5.33 -16.02 -1.28
CA GLY A 247 -6.65 -15.38 -1.32
C GLY A 247 -6.96 -14.65 -2.61
N GLU A 248 -8.21 -14.29 -2.79
CA GLU A 248 -8.64 -13.40 -3.86
C GLU A 248 -8.24 -11.94 -3.53
N VAL A 249 -7.83 -11.18 -4.56
CA VAL A 249 -7.39 -9.80 -4.40
C VAL A 249 -8.42 -8.95 -3.67
N LEU A 250 -9.69 -9.06 -4.07
CA LEU A 250 -10.76 -8.24 -3.51
C LEU A 250 -11.04 -8.59 -2.04
N SER A 251 -11.10 -9.87 -1.69
CA SER A 251 -11.32 -10.35 -0.32
C SER A 251 -10.20 -9.87 0.63
N VAL A 252 -8.95 -9.99 0.19
CA VAL A 252 -7.77 -9.48 0.93
C VAL A 252 -7.85 -7.96 1.12
N LYS A 253 -8.23 -7.20 0.06
CA LYS A 253 -8.37 -5.74 0.13
C LYS A 253 -9.50 -5.29 1.05
N ILE A 254 -10.61 -6.01 1.07
CA ILE A 254 -11.74 -5.71 1.96
C ILE A 254 -11.31 -5.88 3.42
N LEU A 255 -10.73 -7.03 3.77
CA LEU A 255 -10.23 -7.27 5.13
C LEU A 255 -9.17 -6.25 5.55
N ALA A 256 -8.32 -5.83 4.61
CA ALA A 256 -7.27 -4.86 4.85
C ALA A 256 -7.78 -3.47 5.28
N GLN A 257 -9.05 -3.14 5.08
CA GLN A 257 -9.61 -1.87 5.54
C GLN A 257 -9.64 -1.75 7.07
N ILE A 258 -9.49 -2.85 7.81
CA ILE A 258 -9.34 -2.84 9.27
C ILE A 258 -8.14 -1.97 9.72
N GLU A 259 -7.16 -1.73 8.82
CA GLU A 259 -6.06 -0.81 9.05
C GLU A 259 -6.51 0.61 9.45
N ILE A 260 -7.67 1.04 8.94
CA ILE A 260 -8.23 2.37 9.23
C ILE A 260 -8.46 2.57 10.72
N ILE A 261 -8.96 1.52 11.41
CA ILE A 261 -9.23 1.57 12.86
C ILE A 261 -7.92 1.81 13.61
N ILE A 262 -6.92 1.00 13.29
CA ILE A 262 -5.61 1.09 13.94
C ILE A 262 -4.97 2.45 13.63
N ALA A 263 -5.11 2.94 12.39
CA ALA A 263 -4.61 4.24 11.98
C ALA A 263 -5.23 5.39 12.77
N ILE A 264 -6.53 5.30 13.10
CA ILE A 264 -7.21 6.31 13.91
C ILE A 264 -6.74 6.27 15.36
N LEU A 265 -6.60 5.08 15.94
CA LEU A 265 -6.05 4.95 17.29
C LEU A 265 -4.65 5.56 17.37
N ILE A 266 -3.79 5.29 16.39
CA ILE A 266 -2.45 5.90 16.31
C ILE A 266 -2.55 7.41 16.11
N SER A 267 -3.48 7.89 15.27
CA SER A 267 -3.70 9.32 15.02
C SER A 267 -4.06 10.05 16.31
N ILE A 268 -4.96 9.48 17.11
CA ILE A 268 -5.40 10.08 18.39
C ILE A 268 -4.29 9.99 19.44
N TYR A 269 -3.77 8.78 19.70
CA TYR A 269 -2.91 8.54 20.88
C TYR A 269 -1.43 8.84 20.66
N TYR A 270 -0.95 8.84 19.41
CA TYR A 270 0.47 9.05 19.10
C TYR A 270 0.76 10.41 18.45
N PHE A 271 -0.18 10.89 17.60
CA PHE A 271 -0.01 12.17 16.89
C PHE A 271 -0.84 13.30 17.48
N ASP A 272 -1.69 13.04 18.51
CA ASP A 272 -2.61 14.01 19.13
C ASP A 272 -3.53 14.71 18.11
N GLU A 273 -3.89 13.99 17.03
CA GLU A 273 -4.72 14.54 15.96
C GLU A 273 -6.21 14.53 16.39
N LYS A 274 -6.90 15.66 16.17
CA LYS A 274 -8.33 15.79 16.50
C LYS A 274 -9.20 15.17 15.41
N HIS A 275 -10.22 14.44 15.81
CA HIS A 275 -11.22 13.84 14.94
C HIS A 275 -12.61 14.40 15.22
N ASN A 276 -13.36 14.71 14.14
CA ASN A 276 -14.72 15.19 14.21
C ASN A 276 -15.71 14.01 14.30
N LEU A 277 -16.95 14.27 14.75
CA LEU A 277 -18.01 13.26 14.79
C LEU A 277 -18.23 12.57 13.42
N LYS A 278 -18.09 13.32 12.31
CA LYS A 278 -18.16 12.76 10.94
C LYS A 278 -17.14 11.64 10.71
N ASN A 279 -15.92 11.78 11.24
CA ASN A 279 -14.87 10.78 11.11
C ASN A 279 -15.28 9.48 11.83
N LEU A 280 -15.84 9.59 13.03
CA LEU A 280 -16.32 8.44 13.80
C LEU A 280 -17.47 7.71 13.11
N ILE A 281 -18.43 8.44 12.54
CA ILE A 281 -19.53 7.88 11.75
C ILE A 281 -18.97 7.14 10.53
N GLY A 282 -18.02 7.76 9.81
CA GLY A 282 -17.36 7.13 8.65
C GLY A 282 -16.67 5.82 9.01
N ILE A 283 -15.99 5.75 10.18
CA ILE A 283 -15.39 4.53 10.70
C ILE A 283 -16.45 3.45 10.90
N PHE A 284 -17.54 3.78 11.60
CA PHE A 284 -18.59 2.82 11.90
C PHE A 284 -19.20 2.23 10.63
N ILE A 285 -19.51 3.07 9.63
CA ILE A 285 -20.03 2.64 8.32
C ILE A 285 -19.03 1.71 7.62
N THR A 286 -17.75 2.07 7.61
CA THR A 286 -16.71 1.26 6.96
C THR A 286 -16.58 -0.10 7.63
N LEU A 287 -16.56 -0.14 8.97
CA LEU A 287 -16.49 -1.38 9.74
C LEU A 287 -17.68 -2.28 9.52
N PHE A 288 -18.89 -1.72 9.59
CA PHE A 288 -20.13 -2.46 9.35
C PHE A 288 -20.09 -3.13 7.97
N SER A 289 -19.67 -2.38 6.95
CA SER A 289 -19.54 -2.92 5.59
C SER A 289 -18.54 -4.07 5.50
N ILE A 290 -17.35 -3.93 6.14
CA ILE A 290 -16.31 -4.96 6.14
C ILE A 290 -16.81 -6.25 6.79
N ILE A 291 -17.39 -6.14 8.00
CA ILE A 291 -17.87 -7.30 8.76
C ILE A 291 -18.96 -8.03 7.97
N THR A 292 -19.90 -7.28 7.38
CA THR A 292 -20.98 -7.86 6.59
C THR A 292 -20.47 -8.56 5.33
N ILE A 293 -19.46 -8.00 4.63
CA ILE A 293 -18.86 -8.63 3.44
C ILE A 293 -18.14 -9.94 3.80
N LEU A 294 -17.48 -9.97 4.96
CA LEU A 294 -16.71 -11.15 5.40
C LEU A 294 -17.61 -12.27 5.92
N SER A 295 -18.86 -11.95 6.33
CA SER A 295 -19.84 -12.95 6.77
C SER A 295 -20.63 -13.60 5.61
N LEU A 296 -20.47 -13.08 4.37
CA LEU A 296 -21.05 -13.58 3.12
C LEU A 296 -20.08 -14.49 2.35
#